data_592bc4c471b6b07755f61b7288dc5527
#
_entry.id   592bc4c471b6b07755f61b7288dc5527
#
_cell.length_a   1.000
_cell.length_b   1.000
_cell.length_c   1.000
_cell.angle_alpha   90.00
_cell.angle_beta   90.00
_cell.angle_gamma   90.00
#
_symmetry.space_group_name_H-M   'P 1'
#
loop_
_entity.id
_entity.type
_entity.pdbx_description
1 polymer ?
#
loop_
_entity_poly.entity_id
_entity_poly.type
_entity_poly.pdbx_seq_one_letter_code
_entity_poly.pdbx_strand_id
1 'polypeptide(L)'
;VLITFDPHPRKVLYPDTAGRDLKLINSQEEKQKLLQKAGLDNLIIVTFTKEFSRITSEQFVRDFLHDVLHARVVVVGFNHHFGFNQEGDYRQLWGWRNKYGFEAEEIPEQEVQHETVSSTKIRKAIGEGYIQRANAYLDHYYLIIGKPETGSTDLLPGFCRIPVTEECKL
;
A
#
# COMPACT_ATOMS: atom_id res chain seq x y z
N VAL A 1 -13.11 -6.49 2.06
CA VAL A 1 -12.06 -6.92 1.13
C VAL A 1 -11.18 -5.74 0.78
N LEU A 2 -9.86 -5.93 0.76
CA LEU A 2 -8.90 -4.93 0.27
C LEU A 2 -8.09 -5.55 -0.87
N ILE A 3 -7.88 -4.77 -1.94
CA ILE A 3 -7.04 -5.17 -3.07
C ILE A 3 -5.70 -4.46 -2.96
N THR A 4 -4.62 -5.20 -3.05
CA THR A 4 -3.26 -4.66 -3.09
C THR A 4 -2.45 -5.33 -4.18
N PHE A 5 -1.30 -4.76 -4.50
CA PHE A 5 -0.45 -5.23 -5.59
C PHE A 5 0.91 -5.68 -5.09
N ASP A 6 1.43 -6.76 -5.68
CA ASP A 6 2.78 -7.24 -5.49
C ASP A 6 3.33 -7.78 -6.81
N PRO A 7 4.53 -7.36 -7.27
CA PRO A 7 5.35 -6.28 -6.73
C PRO A 7 4.68 -4.90 -6.80
N HIS A 8 5.24 -3.93 -6.06
CA HIS A 8 4.72 -2.56 -6.05
C HIS A 8 4.69 -1.97 -7.47
N PRO A 9 3.57 -1.33 -7.93
CA PRO A 9 3.42 -0.83 -9.29
C PRO A 9 4.59 0.02 -9.80
N ARG A 10 5.14 0.91 -8.98
CA ARG A 10 6.30 1.73 -9.38
C ARG A 10 7.54 0.91 -9.70
N LYS A 11 7.73 -0.25 -9.06
CA LYS A 11 8.87 -1.14 -9.35
C LYS A 11 8.77 -1.79 -10.72
N VAL A 12 7.54 -2.06 -11.17
CA VAL A 12 7.27 -2.68 -12.48
C VAL A 12 7.28 -1.65 -13.60
N LEU A 13 6.67 -0.46 -13.35
CA LEU A 13 6.52 0.58 -14.37
C LEU A 13 7.79 1.41 -14.57
N TYR A 14 8.55 1.62 -13.50
CA TYR A 14 9.73 2.51 -13.49
C TYR A 14 10.94 1.83 -12.84
N PRO A 15 11.38 0.63 -13.33
CA PRO A 15 12.40 -0.18 -12.66
C PRO A 15 13.77 0.53 -12.60
N ASP A 16 14.08 1.37 -13.59
CA ASP A 16 15.37 2.04 -13.70
C ASP A 16 15.40 3.45 -13.08
N THR A 17 14.27 3.93 -12.57
CA THR A 17 14.12 5.28 -12.01
C THR A 17 13.40 5.25 -10.66
N ALA A 18 12.18 5.77 -10.59
CA ALA A 18 11.42 5.92 -9.35
C ALA A 18 11.07 4.60 -8.64
N GLY A 19 11.16 3.47 -9.32
CA GLY A 19 10.95 2.13 -8.73
C GLY A 19 12.21 1.50 -8.17
N ARG A 20 13.41 1.81 -8.73
CA ARG A 20 14.67 1.21 -8.33
C ARG A 20 14.98 1.42 -6.85
N ASP A 21 14.91 2.66 -6.41
CA ASP A 21 15.27 3.05 -5.05
C ASP A 21 14.06 3.14 -4.11
N LEU A 22 12.90 2.62 -4.56
CA LEU A 22 11.69 2.67 -3.75
C LEU A 22 11.80 1.73 -2.55
N LYS A 23 11.88 2.31 -1.37
CA LYS A 23 11.78 1.59 -0.10
C LYS A 23 10.33 1.44 0.32
N LEU A 24 9.95 0.23 0.71
CA LEU A 24 8.62 -0.06 1.24
C LEU A 24 8.56 0.28 2.74
N ILE A 25 7.47 0.86 3.18
CA ILE A 25 7.24 1.12 4.61
C ILE A 25 7.02 -0.20 5.35
N ASN A 26 6.26 -1.10 4.73
CA ASN A 26 5.96 -2.42 5.26
C ASN A 26 6.30 -3.50 4.25
N SER A 27 6.83 -4.62 4.71
CA SER A 27 6.90 -5.87 3.94
C SER A 27 5.49 -6.42 3.69
N GLN A 28 5.33 -7.40 2.80
CA GLN A 28 4.03 -8.04 2.58
C GLN A 28 3.52 -8.75 3.86
N GLU A 29 4.42 -9.41 4.60
CA GLU A 29 4.06 -10.05 5.87
C GLU A 29 3.59 -9.02 6.92
N GLU A 30 4.32 -7.93 7.07
CA GLU A 30 3.95 -6.84 7.98
C GLU A 30 2.61 -6.21 7.61
N LYS A 31 2.39 -5.95 6.33
CA LYS A 31 1.12 -5.43 5.81
C LYS A 31 -0.04 -6.36 6.14
N GLN A 32 0.11 -7.66 5.90
CA GLN A 32 -0.92 -8.65 6.22
C GLN A 32 -1.25 -8.66 7.71
N LYS A 33 -0.24 -8.67 8.58
CA LYS A 33 -0.44 -8.64 10.04
C LYS A 33 -1.13 -7.37 10.52
N LEU A 34 -0.75 -6.20 9.97
CA LEU A 34 -1.38 -4.93 10.32
C LEU A 34 -2.84 -4.88 9.87
N LEU A 35 -3.13 -5.31 8.65
CA LEU A 35 -4.49 -5.37 8.11
C LEU A 35 -5.37 -6.37 8.87
N GLN A 36 -4.83 -7.53 9.23
CA GLN A 36 -5.52 -8.50 10.08
C GLN A 36 -5.85 -7.90 11.46
N LYS A 37 -4.89 -7.22 12.07
CA LYS A 37 -5.11 -6.52 13.37
C LYS A 37 -6.15 -5.40 13.25
N ALA A 38 -6.24 -4.75 12.10
CA ALA A 38 -7.25 -3.73 11.81
C ALA A 38 -8.65 -4.33 11.50
N GLY A 39 -8.81 -5.65 11.54
CA GLY A 39 -10.09 -6.33 11.33
C GLY A 39 -10.45 -6.55 9.85
N LEU A 40 -9.46 -6.56 8.95
CA LEU A 40 -9.71 -6.87 7.54
C LEU A 40 -9.96 -8.38 7.37
N ASP A 41 -11.13 -8.76 6.85
CA ASP A 41 -11.48 -10.16 6.62
C ASP A 41 -10.76 -10.79 5.43
N ASN A 42 -10.62 -10.05 4.34
CA ASN A 42 -10.07 -10.58 3.09
C ASN A 42 -9.09 -9.60 2.44
N LEU A 43 -7.90 -10.09 2.12
CA LEU A 43 -6.88 -9.38 1.36
C LEU A 43 -6.63 -10.10 0.03
N ILE A 44 -6.78 -9.38 -1.08
CA ILE A 44 -6.46 -9.88 -2.41
C ILE A 44 -5.13 -9.25 -2.83
N ILE A 45 -4.11 -10.07 -3.06
CA ILE A 45 -2.82 -9.66 -3.57
C ILE A 45 -2.77 -9.98 -5.06
N VAL A 46 -2.85 -8.96 -5.88
CA VAL A 46 -2.80 -9.09 -7.34
C VAL A 46 -1.36 -8.97 -7.81
N THR A 47 -0.89 -9.94 -8.59
CA THR A 47 0.42 -9.84 -9.24
C THR A 47 0.40 -8.69 -10.25
N PHE A 48 1.16 -7.63 -9.96
CA PHE A 48 1.23 -6.47 -10.84
C PHE A 48 2.27 -6.69 -11.93
N THR A 49 1.82 -6.75 -13.18
CA THR A 49 2.67 -6.93 -14.36
C THR A 49 2.53 -5.75 -15.32
N LYS A 50 3.41 -5.67 -16.32
CA LYS A 50 3.28 -4.67 -17.40
C LYS A 50 2.00 -4.87 -18.21
N GLU A 51 1.56 -6.12 -18.39
CA GLU A 51 0.30 -6.47 -19.05
C GLU A 51 -0.89 -5.98 -18.23
N PHE A 52 -0.90 -6.27 -16.91
CA PHE A 52 -1.93 -5.80 -15.99
C PHE A 52 -2.03 -4.27 -15.98
N SER A 53 -0.91 -3.56 -16.06
CA SER A 53 -0.89 -2.10 -16.06
C SER A 53 -1.57 -1.45 -17.28
N ARG A 54 -1.86 -2.23 -18.33
CA ARG A 54 -2.54 -1.77 -19.55
C ARG A 54 -4.06 -1.95 -19.50
N ILE A 55 -4.58 -2.55 -18.45
CA ILE A 55 -6.03 -2.70 -18.25
C ILE A 55 -6.61 -1.31 -18.01
N THR A 56 -7.64 -0.96 -18.80
CA THR A 56 -8.34 0.32 -18.62
C THR A 56 -9.09 0.36 -17.29
N SER A 57 -9.40 1.54 -16.81
CA SER A 57 -10.17 1.71 -15.57
C SER A 57 -11.54 1.02 -15.66
N GLU A 58 -12.22 1.10 -16.80
CA GLU A 58 -13.52 0.44 -17.00
C GLU A 58 -13.39 -1.09 -17.07
N GLN A 59 -12.34 -1.61 -17.73
CA GLN A 59 -12.07 -3.05 -17.73
C GLN A 59 -11.82 -3.58 -16.32
N PHE A 60 -11.03 -2.85 -15.53
CA PHE A 60 -10.79 -3.22 -14.13
C PHE A 60 -12.10 -3.27 -13.31
N VAL A 61 -12.97 -2.27 -13.47
CA VAL A 61 -14.26 -2.23 -12.77
C VAL A 61 -15.16 -3.39 -13.22
N ARG A 62 -15.29 -3.61 -14.52
CA ARG A 62 -16.12 -4.68 -15.07
C ARG A 62 -15.60 -6.05 -14.68
N ASP A 63 -14.35 -6.36 -15.05
CA ASP A 63 -13.83 -7.73 -15.02
C ASP A 63 -13.47 -8.16 -13.59
N PHE A 64 -12.98 -7.23 -12.73
CA PHE A 64 -12.58 -7.55 -11.36
C PHE A 64 -13.64 -7.18 -10.33
N LEU A 65 -14.08 -5.93 -10.30
CA LEU A 65 -14.98 -5.48 -9.23
C LEU A 65 -16.40 -6.04 -9.41
N HIS A 66 -16.92 -6.04 -10.65
CA HIS A 66 -18.27 -6.52 -10.94
C HIS A 66 -18.30 -8.04 -11.15
N ASP A 67 -17.58 -8.57 -12.16
CA ASP A 67 -17.74 -9.96 -12.61
C ASP A 67 -17.12 -10.98 -11.64
N VAL A 68 -15.97 -10.65 -11.01
CA VAL A 68 -15.26 -11.58 -10.12
C VAL A 68 -15.63 -11.34 -8.66
N LEU A 69 -15.60 -10.10 -8.19
CA LEU A 69 -15.79 -9.78 -6.77
C LEU A 69 -17.24 -9.51 -6.40
N HIS A 70 -18.12 -9.28 -7.37
CA HIS A 70 -19.51 -8.89 -7.14
C HIS A 70 -19.64 -7.77 -6.11
N ALA A 71 -18.76 -6.75 -6.23
CA ALA A 71 -18.65 -5.67 -5.29
C ALA A 71 -19.98 -4.90 -5.17
N ARG A 72 -20.44 -4.71 -3.94
CA ARG A 72 -21.66 -3.92 -3.65
C ARG A 72 -21.31 -2.49 -3.29
N VAL A 73 -20.17 -2.27 -2.67
CA VAL A 73 -19.64 -0.95 -2.32
C VAL A 73 -18.18 -0.91 -2.70
N VAL A 74 -17.75 0.12 -3.41
CA VAL A 74 -16.37 0.37 -3.79
C VAL A 74 -15.90 1.62 -3.07
N VAL A 75 -14.92 1.46 -2.18
CA VAL A 75 -14.37 2.56 -1.39
C VAL A 75 -12.97 2.89 -1.92
N VAL A 76 -12.72 4.15 -2.20
CA VAL A 76 -11.41 4.65 -2.64
C VAL A 76 -10.95 5.81 -1.76
N GLY A 77 -9.64 5.98 -1.62
CA GLY A 77 -9.08 7.11 -0.89
C GLY A 77 -9.10 8.39 -1.74
N PHE A 78 -8.97 9.53 -1.06
CA PHE A 78 -8.77 10.83 -1.70
C PHE A 78 -7.60 10.77 -2.70
N ASN A 79 -7.78 11.35 -3.88
CA ASN A 79 -6.81 11.32 -4.98
C ASN A 79 -6.38 9.90 -5.43
N HIS A 80 -7.21 8.88 -5.19
CA HIS A 80 -6.94 7.54 -5.69
C HIS A 80 -7.15 7.48 -7.21
N HIS A 81 -6.15 6.95 -7.91
CA HIS A 81 -6.21 6.72 -9.35
C HIS A 81 -5.91 5.24 -9.66
N PHE A 82 -6.58 4.71 -10.68
CA PHE A 82 -6.43 3.32 -11.11
C PHE A 82 -6.60 3.18 -12.63
N GLY A 83 -6.36 1.97 -13.15
CA GLY A 83 -6.41 1.71 -14.58
C GLY A 83 -5.19 2.23 -15.35
N PHE A 84 -5.21 2.00 -16.66
CA PHE A 84 -4.14 2.42 -17.55
C PHE A 84 -3.88 3.93 -17.47
N ASN A 85 -2.62 4.33 -17.37
CA ASN A 85 -2.21 5.73 -17.21
C ASN A 85 -2.90 6.50 -16.07
N GLN A 86 -3.40 5.78 -15.04
CA GLN A 86 -4.10 6.41 -13.91
C GLN A 86 -5.36 7.19 -14.34
N GLU A 87 -6.02 6.76 -15.40
CA GLU A 87 -7.20 7.45 -15.96
C GLU A 87 -8.44 7.35 -15.07
N GLY A 88 -8.54 6.28 -14.26
CA GLY A 88 -9.65 6.03 -13.35
C GLY A 88 -9.55 6.86 -12.08
N ASP A 89 -10.65 7.43 -11.66
CA ASP A 89 -10.81 8.19 -10.42
C ASP A 89 -12.19 7.92 -9.76
N TYR A 90 -12.45 8.58 -8.63
CA TYR A 90 -13.73 8.47 -7.94
C TYR A 90 -14.92 8.92 -8.81
N ARG A 91 -14.76 9.95 -9.65
CA ARG A 91 -15.85 10.48 -10.49
C ARG A 91 -16.29 9.45 -11.52
N GLN A 92 -15.34 8.73 -12.12
CA GLN A 92 -15.64 7.65 -13.05
C GLN A 92 -16.34 6.48 -12.33
N LEU A 93 -15.85 6.06 -11.14
CA LEU A 93 -16.55 5.05 -10.33
C LEU A 93 -17.99 5.47 -10.04
N TRP A 94 -18.19 6.69 -9.59
CA TRP A 94 -19.54 7.25 -9.36
C TRP A 94 -20.42 7.21 -10.62
N GLY A 95 -19.85 7.53 -11.79
CA GLY A 95 -20.55 7.46 -13.08
C GLY A 95 -20.98 6.05 -13.44
N TRP A 96 -20.19 5.04 -13.10
CA TRP A 96 -20.45 3.64 -13.43
C TRP A 96 -21.31 2.88 -12.41
N ARG A 97 -21.62 3.45 -11.24
CA ARG A 97 -22.35 2.76 -10.17
C ARG A 97 -23.68 2.14 -10.62
N ASN A 98 -24.44 2.83 -11.44
CA ASN A 98 -25.72 2.34 -11.95
C ASN A 98 -25.53 1.25 -13.03
N LYS A 99 -24.44 1.35 -13.84
CA LYS A 99 -24.14 0.40 -14.90
C LYS A 99 -23.70 -0.96 -14.34
N TYR A 100 -22.93 -0.96 -13.25
CA TYR A 100 -22.36 -2.16 -12.64
C TYR A 100 -22.96 -2.52 -11.29
N GLY A 101 -23.97 -1.78 -10.80
CA GLY A 101 -24.75 -2.15 -9.62
C GLY A 101 -24.01 -2.08 -8.28
N PHE A 102 -23.09 -1.13 -8.12
CA PHE A 102 -22.38 -0.89 -6.86
C PHE A 102 -22.58 0.55 -6.36
N GLU A 103 -22.32 0.78 -5.10
CA GLU A 103 -22.17 2.11 -4.52
C GLU A 103 -20.70 2.52 -4.50
N ALA A 104 -20.41 3.81 -4.69
CA ALA A 104 -19.06 4.34 -4.66
C ALA A 104 -18.89 5.33 -3.51
N GLU A 105 -17.86 5.15 -2.69
CA GLU A 105 -17.54 6.02 -1.56
C GLU A 105 -16.11 6.52 -1.66
N GLU A 106 -15.85 7.75 -1.26
CA GLU A 106 -14.52 8.33 -1.18
C GLU A 106 -14.16 8.63 0.28
N ILE A 107 -13.02 8.11 0.72
CA ILE A 107 -12.44 8.47 2.02
C ILE A 107 -11.77 9.83 1.86
N PRO A 108 -12.10 10.83 2.69
CA PRO A 108 -11.51 12.16 2.59
C PRO A 108 -10.02 12.15 2.92
N GLU A 109 -9.33 13.21 2.52
CA GLU A 109 -7.94 13.42 2.86
C GLU A 109 -7.72 13.38 4.38
N GLN A 110 -6.69 12.67 4.81
CA GLN A 110 -6.34 12.55 6.22
C GLN A 110 -5.17 13.48 6.56
N GLU A 111 -5.31 14.21 7.65
CA GLU A 111 -4.29 15.12 8.16
C GLU A 111 -3.88 14.77 9.60
N VAL A 112 -2.61 14.94 9.90
CA VAL A 112 -2.07 14.87 11.26
C VAL A 112 -1.34 16.18 11.54
N GLN A 113 -1.75 16.90 12.57
CA GLN A 113 -1.17 18.21 12.96
C GLN A 113 -1.14 19.22 11.80
N HIS A 114 -2.23 19.30 11.01
CA HIS A 114 -2.35 20.14 9.81
C HIS A 114 -1.41 19.76 8.66
N GLU A 115 -0.85 18.58 8.69
CA GLU A 115 -0.05 18.06 7.57
C GLU A 115 -0.74 16.85 6.94
N THR A 116 -0.91 16.87 5.62
CA THR A 116 -1.40 15.72 4.85
C THR A 116 -0.50 14.51 5.07
N VAL A 117 -1.08 13.38 5.44
CA VAL A 117 -0.37 12.10 5.58
C VAL A 117 -0.06 11.53 4.20
N SER A 118 1.20 11.17 3.96
CA SER A 118 1.61 10.51 2.73
C SER A 118 2.76 9.54 2.94
N SER A 119 2.84 8.51 2.12
CA SER A 119 3.95 7.54 2.16
C SER A 119 5.32 8.19 1.97
N THR A 120 5.40 9.30 1.25
CA THR A 120 6.65 10.05 1.07
C THR A 120 7.11 10.69 2.37
N LYS A 121 6.20 11.33 3.11
CA LYS A 121 6.52 11.93 4.42
C LYS A 121 6.88 10.87 5.45
N ILE A 122 6.17 9.73 5.46
CA ILE A 122 6.49 8.61 6.35
C ILE A 122 7.89 8.08 6.06
N ARG A 123 8.24 7.80 4.80
CA ARG A 123 9.58 7.34 4.41
C ARG A 123 10.66 8.32 4.83
N LYS A 124 10.43 9.60 4.61
CA LYS A 124 11.37 10.66 5.02
C LYS A 124 11.58 10.64 6.53
N ALA A 125 10.50 10.61 7.31
CA ALA A 125 10.57 10.58 8.77
C ALA A 125 11.35 9.37 9.30
N ILE A 126 11.10 8.17 8.74
CA ILE A 126 11.82 6.94 9.14
C ILE A 126 13.30 7.07 8.75
N GLY A 127 13.61 7.46 7.52
CA GLY A 127 14.99 7.59 7.03
C GLY A 127 15.82 8.63 7.77
N GLU A 128 15.20 9.67 8.32
CA GLU A 128 15.84 10.69 9.15
C GLU A 128 15.85 10.34 10.67
N GLY A 129 15.30 9.19 11.05
CA GLY A 129 15.24 8.76 12.46
C GLY A 129 14.11 9.38 13.29
N TYR A 130 13.21 10.15 12.69
CA TYR A 130 12.06 10.76 13.38
C TYR A 130 10.93 9.74 13.59
N ILE A 131 11.21 8.67 14.32
CA ILE A 131 10.30 7.53 14.48
C ILE A 131 8.97 7.92 15.15
N GLN A 132 9.01 8.83 16.13
CA GLN A 132 7.77 9.30 16.78
C GLN A 132 6.84 9.99 15.77
N ARG A 133 7.40 10.81 14.87
CA ARG A 133 6.62 11.46 13.80
C ARG A 133 6.11 10.46 12.77
N ALA A 134 6.93 9.48 12.41
CA ALA A 134 6.50 8.38 11.53
C ALA A 134 5.33 7.60 12.15
N ASN A 135 5.39 7.27 13.44
CA ASN A 135 4.33 6.59 14.17
C ASN A 135 3.04 7.44 14.21
N ALA A 136 3.15 8.75 14.39
CA ALA A 136 2.00 9.65 14.34
C ALA A 136 1.31 9.65 12.96
N TYR A 137 2.08 9.64 11.87
CA TYR A 137 1.53 9.51 10.51
C TYR A 137 0.93 8.15 10.22
N LEU A 138 1.49 7.08 10.82
CA LEU A 138 1.03 5.70 10.62
C LEU A 138 -0.18 5.34 11.49
N ASP A 139 -0.45 6.11 12.54
CA ASP A 139 -1.40 5.80 13.62
C ASP A 139 -1.11 4.46 14.33
N HIS A 140 0.13 3.99 14.23
CA HIS A 140 0.65 2.80 14.94
C HIS A 140 2.18 2.85 15.00
N TYR A 141 2.77 2.00 15.83
CA TYR A 141 4.23 1.84 15.87
C TYR A 141 4.75 1.25 14.56
N TYR A 142 5.83 1.83 14.03
CA TYR A 142 6.54 1.26 12.90
C TYR A 142 6.98 -0.16 13.23
N LEU A 143 6.58 -1.11 12.38
CA LEU A 143 6.75 -2.53 12.61
C LEU A 143 7.92 -3.08 11.78
N ILE A 144 8.77 -3.89 12.41
CA ILE A 144 9.79 -4.70 11.74
C ILE A 144 9.61 -6.14 12.20
N ILE A 145 9.41 -7.04 11.26
CA ILE A 145 9.31 -8.48 11.50
C ILE A 145 10.58 -9.14 10.95
N GLY A 146 11.26 -9.90 11.80
CA GLY A 146 12.44 -10.65 11.43
C GLY A 146 12.89 -11.56 12.55
N LYS A 147 13.82 -12.46 12.26
CA LYS A 147 14.45 -13.32 13.28
C LYS A 147 15.71 -12.63 13.78
N PRO A 148 15.88 -12.47 15.11
CA PRO A 148 17.13 -11.92 15.65
C PRO A 148 18.31 -12.85 15.33
N GLU A 149 19.40 -12.28 14.87
CA GLU A 149 20.67 -12.98 14.76
C GLU A 149 21.29 -13.14 16.14
N THR A 150 21.58 -14.39 16.53
CA THR A 150 22.31 -14.72 17.76
C THR A 150 23.80 -14.77 17.47
N GLY A 151 24.61 -14.08 18.28
CA GLY A 151 26.06 -14.24 18.27
C GLY A 151 26.87 -13.18 17.50
N SER A 152 26.31 -12.03 17.13
CA SER A 152 27.14 -10.96 16.61
C SER A 152 27.91 -10.28 17.75
N THR A 153 29.24 -10.41 17.70
CA THR A 153 30.18 -9.86 18.69
C THR A 153 30.30 -8.33 18.64
N ASP A 154 29.69 -7.71 17.63
CA ASP A 154 29.86 -6.27 17.32
C ASP A 154 28.74 -5.39 17.93
N LEU A 155 27.81 -5.98 18.67
CA LEU A 155 26.70 -5.27 19.27
C LEU A 155 26.89 -5.08 20.79
N LEU A 156 26.37 -3.97 21.29
CA LEU A 156 26.33 -3.73 22.72
C LEU A 156 25.48 -4.79 23.43
N PRO A 157 25.81 -5.15 24.70
CA PRO A 157 25.02 -6.09 25.47
C PRO A 157 23.54 -5.70 25.50
N GLY A 158 22.64 -6.66 25.24
CA GLY A 158 21.20 -6.42 25.18
C GLY A 158 20.66 -5.99 23.81
N PHE A 159 21.51 -5.85 22.79
CA PHE A 159 21.08 -5.59 21.42
C PHE A 159 21.15 -6.87 20.57
N CYS A 160 20.24 -6.98 19.62
CA CYS A 160 20.28 -8.01 18.58
C CYS A 160 20.15 -7.37 17.22
N ARG A 161 20.74 -7.99 16.19
CA ARG A 161 20.52 -7.60 14.80
C ARG A 161 19.30 -8.36 14.27
N ILE A 162 18.39 -7.66 13.63
CA ILE A 162 17.29 -8.27 12.88
C ILE A 162 17.58 -7.99 11.39
N PRO A 163 17.98 -9.02 10.61
CA PRO A 163 18.18 -8.84 9.19
C PRO A 163 16.82 -8.54 8.53
N VAL A 164 16.79 -7.52 7.70
CA VAL A 164 15.64 -7.21 6.86
C VAL A 164 15.76 -8.08 5.61
N THR A 165 14.88 -9.06 5.48
CA THR A 165 14.93 -10.05 4.40
C THR A 165 14.42 -9.53 3.06
N GLU A 166 13.64 -8.46 3.07
CA GLU A 166 13.21 -7.78 1.84
C GLU A 166 14.17 -6.62 1.54
N GLU A 167 14.89 -6.71 0.43
CA GLU A 167 15.86 -5.70 -0.02
C GLU A 167 15.28 -4.29 -0.17
N CYS A 168 13.98 -4.18 -0.27
CA CYS A 168 13.27 -2.92 -0.46
C CYS A 168 12.53 -2.40 0.77
N LYS A 169 12.68 -3.02 1.92
CA LYS A 169 12.18 -2.48 3.19
C LYS A 169 12.99 -1.25 3.61
N LEU A 170 12.29 -0.23 4.13
CA LEU A 170 12.91 0.99 4.67
C LEU A 170 13.56 0.71 6.03
#